data_1493d2e83913f6941a6034e61acb232a
#
_entry.id   1493d2e83913f6941a6034e61acb232a
#
_cell.length_a   1.000
_cell.length_b   1.000
_cell.length_c   1.000
_cell.angle_alpha   90.00
_cell.angle_beta   90.00
_cell.angle_gamma   90.00
#
_symmetry.space_group_name_H-M   'P 1'
#
loop_
_entity.id
_entity.type
_entity.pdbx_description
1 polymer ?
#
loop_
_entity_poly.entity_id
_entity_poly.type
_entity_poly.pdbx_seq_one_letter_code
_entity_poly.pdbx_strand_id
1 'polypeptide(L)'
;NQRIDLKFNYRSNKIVLDSINYIFNAIMDRRYGGLEYDNDPHAQLNYDFLRKEKCDNEEKLQQAMRRLDQEKRFDSEIMLVLKPEEEKVDMVEYEAKMIGKRIHEMVGHLELDFYTGKRLASYKDIVVLMRNVANFITYKKVFDAISIPNLIVLTKGFFESNEILDCVYFLKALD
;
A
#
# COMPACT_ATOMS: atom_id res chain seq x y z
N ASN A 1 27.23 0.10 -20.80
CA ASN A 1 25.89 0.03 -20.21
C ASN A 1 25.49 1.45 -19.82
N GLN A 2 24.42 1.95 -20.40
CA GLN A 2 23.89 3.28 -20.09
C GLN A 2 22.85 3.12 -18.97
N ARG A 3 23.03 3.81 -17.83
CA ARG A 3 22.07 3.83 -16.73
C ARG A 3 20.94 4.79 -17.10
N ILE A 4 19.69 4.37 -16.92
CA ILE A 4 18.50 5.19 -17.09
C ILE A 4 17.81 5.28 -15.73
N ASP A 5 17.74 6.48 -15.17
CA ASP A 5 17.09 6.74 -13.91
C ASP A 5 15.67 7.28 -14.12
N LEU A 6 14.68 6.67 -13.48
CA LEU A 6 13.30 7.13 -13.47
C LEU A 6 13.13 8.16 -12.35
N LYS A 7 13.03 9.43 -12.71
CA LYS A 7 13.02 10.54 -11.76
C LYS A 7 11.71 10.72 -10.99
N PHE A 8 10.59 10.26 -11.54
CA PHE A 8 9.27 10.55 -11.00
C PHE A 8 8.46 9.29 -10.75
N ASN A 9 7.69 9.31 -9.67
CA ASN A 9 6.67 8.31 -9.38
C ASN A 9 5.33 8.77 -9.96
N TYR A 10 4.77 7.96 -10.87
CA TYR A 10 3.51 8.28 -11.56
C TYR A 10 2.28 7.62 -10.92
N ARG A 11 2.46 6.80 -9.90
CA ARG A 11 1.36 6.03 -9.27
C ARG A 11 0.84 6.68 -8.01
N SER A 12 1.73 7.04 -7.10
CA SER A 12 1.36 7.47 -5.74
C SER A 12 1.05 8.95 -5.65
N ASN A 13 0.28 9.33 -4.64
CA ASN A 13 0.07 10.72 -4.26
C ASN A 13 1.34 11.31 -3.63
N LYS A 14 1.50 12.65 -3.70
CA LYS A 14 2.64 13.37 -3.12
C LYS A 14 2.84 13.05 -1.64
N ILE A 15 1.78 13.07 -0.85
CA ILE A 15 1.84 12.87 0.61
C ILE A 15 2.34 11.46 0.96
N VAL A 16 1.95 10.45 0.19
CA VAL A 16 2.48 9.08 0.35
C VAL A 16 3.97 9.04 0.05
N LEU A 17 4.41 9.72 -1.01
CA LEU A 17 5.83 9.78 -1.37
C LEU A 17 6.65 10.53 -0.31
N ASP A 18 6.14 11.65 0.20
CA ASP A 18 6.77 12.42 1.26
C ASP A 18 6.91 11.61 2.55
N SER A 19 5.88 10.83 2.92
CA SER A 19 5.92 9.95 4.07
C SER A 19 6.94 8.83 3.92
N ILE A 20 7.02 8.24 2.74
CA ILE A 20 8.03 7.22 2.42
C ILE A 20 9.43 7.84 2.49
N ASN A 21 9.64 9.00 1.85
CA ASN A 21 10.91 9.70 1.89
C ASN A 21 11.33 10.03 3.32
N TYR A 22 10.40 10.52 4.16
CA TYR A 22 10.66 10.82 5.55
C TYR A 22 11.15 9.61 6.35
N ILE A 23 10.47 8.46 6.18
CA ILE A 23 10.87 7.22 6.86
C ILE A 23 12.24 6.75 6.36
N PHE A 24 12.44 6.71 5.04
CA PHE A 24 13.68 6.20 4.48
C PHE A 24 14.88 7.11 4.76
N ASN A 25 14.70 8.43 4.82
CA ASN A 25 15.73 9.36 5.27
C ASN A 25 16.21 9.04 6.70
N ALA A 26 15.30 8.55 7.56
CA ALA A 26 15.64 8.22 8.94
C ALA A 26 16.32 6.86 9.12
N ILE A 27 16.06 5.89 8.23
CA ILE A 27 16.47 4.50 8.44
C ILE A 27 17.46 3.96 7.40
N MET A 28 17.56 4.59 6.21
CA MET A 28 18.46 4.11 5.16
C MET A 28 19.79 4.86 5.17
N ASP A 29 20.86 4.10 5.33
CA ASP A 29 22.23 4.54 5.14
C ASP A 29 23.02 3.49 4.33
N ARG A 30 24.30 3.70 4.12
CA ARG A 30 25.17 2.75 3.41
C ARG A 30 25.21 1.36 4.04
N ARG A 31 24.97 1.25 5.36
CA ARG A 31 24.97 -0.05 6.08
C ARG A 31 23.66 -0.81 5.87
N TYR A 32 22.52 -0.10 5.93
CA TYR A 32 21.20 -0.72 5.97
C TYR A 32 20.45 -0.67 4.62
N GLY A 33 20.92 0.11 3.67
CA GLY A 33 20.27 0.21 2.35
C GLY A 33 21.24 0.21 1.18
N GLY A 34 22.54 0.29 1.46
CA GLY A 34 23.58 0.34 0.43
C GLY A 34 23.71 1.70 -0.27
N LEU A 35 22.92 2.70 0.15
CA LEU A 35 22.93 4.06 -0.42
C LEU A 35 22.65 5.11 0.66
N GLU A 36 23.09 6.35 0.41
CA GLU A 36 22.80 7.50 1.26
C GLU A 36 21.54 8.18 0.72
N TYR A 37 20.40 7.92 1.36
CA TYR A 37 19.10 8.35 0.87
C TYR A 37 18.97 9.88 0.77
N ASP A 38 19.49 10.60 1.75
CA ASP A 38 19.46 12.07 1.80
C ASP A 38 20.31 12.74 0.72
N ASN A 39 21.44 12.12 0.37
CA ASN A 39 22.44 12.70 -0.51
C ASN A 39 22.35 12.21 -1.95
N ASP A 40 21.51 11.22 -2.23
CA ASP A 40 21.29 10.71 -3.58
C ASP A 40 19.94 11.18 -4.12
N PRO A 41 19.90 12.19 -4.99
CA PRO A 41 18.65 12.69 -5.58
C PRO A 41 17.91 11.64 -6.44
N HIS A 42 18.58 10.53 -6.77
CA HIS A 42 17.97 9.42 -7.51
C HIS A 42 17.33 8.38 -6.58
N ALA A 43 17.64 8.40 -5.28
CA ALA A 43 17.04 7.51 -4.29
C ALA A 43 15.66 8.00 -3.83
N GLN A 44 15.47 9.33 -3.79
CA GLN A 44 14.21 9.93 -3.33
C GLN A 44 13.08 9.76 -4.35
N LEU A 45 11.88 9.51 -3.82
CA LEU A 45 10.68 9.40 -4.63
C LEU A 45 10.11 10.79 -4.94
N ASN A 46 10.08 11.17 -6.20
CA ASN A 46 9.63 12.48 -6.65
C ASN A 46 8.23 12.43 -7.26
N TYR A 47 7.42 13.42 -6.91
CA TYR A 47 6.08 13.61 -7.46
C TYR A 47 6.13 14.46 -8.73
N ASP A 48 5.47 14.00 -9.79
CA ASP A 48 5.39 14.76 -11.03
C ASP A 48 4.20 15.73 -11.01
N PHE A 49 4.42 16.93 -10.52
CA PHE A 49 3.42 18.00 -10.47
C PHE A 49 2.89 18.38 -11.86
N LEU A 50 3.77 18.46 -12.85
CA LEU A 50 3.38 18.91 -14.19
C LEU A 50 2.37 17.97 -14.82
N ARG A 51 2.57 16.68 -14.68
CA ARG A 51 1.71 15.66 -15.28
C ARG A 51 0.47 15.37 -14.44
N LYS A 52 0.61 15.23 -13.12
CA LYS A 52 -0.49 14.83 -12.24
C LYS A 52 -1.45 15.97 -11.96
N GLU A 53 -0.94 17.16 -11.72
CA GLU A 53 -1.75 18.35 -11.40
C GLU A 53 -2.14 19.14 -12.66
N LYS A 54 -1.75 18.66 -13.85
CA LYS A 54 -2.00 19.34 -15.14
C LYS A 54 -1.55 20.81 -15.13
N CYS A 55 -0.42 21.05 -14.47
CA CYS A 55 0.18 22.38 -14.39
C CYS A 55 0.87 22.71 -15.70
N ASP A 56 0.28 23.62 -16.46
CA ASP A 56 0.79 24.08 -17.76
C ASP A 56 1.64 25.35 -17.64
N ASN A 57 1.67 25.98 -16.47
CA ASN A 57 2.48 27.16 -16.18
C ASN A 57 2.94 27.15 -14.71
N GLU A 58 3.90 28.04 -14.41
CA GLU A 58 4.53 28.15 -13.09
C GLU A 58 3.55 28.59 -11.99
N GLU A 59 2.58 29.41 -12.32
CA GLU A 59 1.58 29.90 -11.38
C GLU A 59 0.65 28.77 -10.90
N LYS A 60 0.16 27.91 -11.82
CA LYS A 60 -0.61 26.73 -11.47
C LYS A 60 0.22 25.71 -10.69
N LEU A 61 1.51 25.57 -11.03
CA LEU A 61 2.42 24.72 -10.28
C LEU A 61 2.56 25.19 -8.82
N GLN A 62 2.81 26.47 -8.60
CA GLN A 62 2.92 27.02 -7.25
C GLN A 62 1.60 26.92 -6.47
N GLN A 63 0.46 27.12 -7.13
CA GLN A 63 -0.84 26.98 -6.49
C GLN A 63 -1.11 25.52 -6.10
N ALA A 64 -0.80 24.54 -6.96
CA ALA A 64 -0.93 23.12 -6.67
C ALA A 64 -0.02 22.70 -5.51
N MET A 65 1.22 23.17 -5.48
CA MET A 65 2.15 22.91 -4.37
C MET A 65 1.60 23.44 -3.04
N ARG A 66 1.15 24.72 -3.01
CA ARG A 66 0.57 25.32 -1.80
C ARG A 66 -0.68 24.59 -1.32
N ARG A 67 -1.56 24.16 -2.25
CA ARG A 67 -2.75 23.39 -1.91
C ARG A 67 -2.38 22.06 -1.24
N LEU A 68 -1.47 21.30 -1.82
CA LEU A 68 -1.03 20.02 -1.29
C LEU A 68 -0.29 20.15 0.05
N ASP A 69 0.47 21.22 0.25
CA ASP A 69 1.15 21.48 1.52
C ASP A 69 0.18 21.95 2.64
N GLN A 70 -0.96 22.56 2.27
CA GLN A 70 -2.00 22.99 3.20
C GLN A 70 -3.01 21.88 3.55
N GLU A 71 -3.13 20.87 2.71
CA GLU A 71 -3.96 19.71 3.00
C GLU A 71 -3.33 18.91 4.16
N LYS A 72 -3.72 19.22 5.39
CA LYS A 72 -3.39 18.44 6.60
C LYS A 72 -4.14 17.10 6.57
N ARG A 73 -3.76 16.19 5.69
CA ARG A 73 -4.25 14.81 5.68
C ARG A 73 -3.23 13.94 6.36
N PHE A 74 -3.69 13.11 7.29
CA PHE A 74 -2.89 12.01 7.84
C PHE A 74 -2.86 10.89 6.81
N ASP A 75 -1.97 10.98 5.84
CA ASP A 75 -1.90 10.03 4.74
C ASP A 75 -0.97 8.85 5.06
N SER A 76 -0.32 8.87 6.22
CA SER A 76 0.47 7.76 6.72
C SER A 76 0.30 7.60 8.23
N GLU A 77 0.00 6.38 8.64
CA GLU A 77 -0.23 6.01 10.03
C GLU A 77 0.63 4.80 10.39
N ILE A 78 1.28 4.84 11.53
CA ILE A 78 2.04 3.71 12.07
C ILE A 78 1.26 3.17 13.27
N MET A 79 0.82 1.92 13.17
CA MET A 79 0.15 1.22 14.26
C MET A 79 1.12 0.28 14.94
N LEU A 80 1.40 0.51 16.22
CA LEU A 80 2.18 -0.38 17.05
C LEU A 80 1.26 -1.31 17.82
N VAL A 81 1.37 -2.60 17.54
CA VAL A 81 0.60 -3.65 18.21
C VAL A 81 1.46 -4.29 19.29
N LEU A 82 1.17 -4.02 20.55
CA LEU A 82 1.87 -4.58 21.69
C LEU A 82 1.16 -5.83 22.20
N LYS A 83 1.93 -6.88 22.50
CA LYS A 83 1.38 -8.10 23.09
C LYS A 83 0.95 -7.83 24.54
N PRO A 84 -0.31 -8.16 24.92
CA PRO A 84 -0.72 -8.13 26.32
C PRO A 84 0.10 -9.11 27.14
N GLU A 85 0.57 -8.69 28.32
CA GLU A 85 1.45 -9.51 29.16
C GLU A 85 0.75 -10.75 29.76
N GLU A 86 -0.56 -10.70 29.95
CA GLU A 86 -1.32 -11.69 30.72
C GLU A 86 -2.07 -12.73 29.88
N GLU A 87 -2.12 -12.61 28.54
CA GLU A 87 -2.90 -13.50 27.70
C GLU A 87 -2.04 -14.28 26.69
N LYS A 88 -2.37 -15.58 26.51
CA LYS A 88 -1.91 -16.36 25.34
C LYS A 88 -2.68 -15.91 24.09
N VAL A 89 -2.33 -14.73 23.57
CA VAL A 89 -2.96 -14.19 22.37
C VAL A 89 -2.14 -14.61 21.15
N ASP A 90 -2.81 -15.10 20.11
CA ASP A 90 -2.22 -15.19 18.79
C ASP A 90 -2.02 -13.78 18.25
N MET A 91 -0.78 -13.36 18.10
CA MET A 91 -0.42 -12.02 17.66
C MET A 91 -0.92 -11.71 16.25
N VAL A 92 -0.98 -12.71 15.37
CA VAL A 92 -1.48 -12.53 13.99
C VAL A 92 -2.98 -12.27 14.01
N GLU A 93 -3.71 -13.00 14.84
CA GLU A 93 -5.15 -12.79 15.02
C GLU A 93 -5.45 -11.43 15.65
N TYR A 94 -4.66 -11.03 16.64
CA TYR A 94 -4.81 -9.74 17.32
C TYR A 94 -4.50 -8.57 16.35
N GLU A 95 -3.41 -8.66 15.59
CA GLU A 95 -3.06 -7.70 14.55
C GLU A 95 -4.18 -7.57 13.50
N ALA A 96 -4.70 -8.70 13.02
CA ALA A 96 -5.81 -8.71 12.07
C ALA A 96 -7.07 -8.02 12.62
N LYS A 97 -7.40 -8.22 13.90
CA LYS A 97 -8.52 -7.55 14.57
C LYS A 97 -8.30 -6.03 14.64
N MET A 98 -7.10 -5.58 14.98
CA MET A 98 -6.77 -4.16 15.05
C MET A 98 -6.85 -3.49 13.67
N ILE A 99 -6.30 -4.14 12.62
CA ILE A 99 -6.41 -3.66 11.25
C ILE A 99 -7.86 -3.64 10.80
N GLY A 100 -8.63 -4.68 11.09
CA GLY A 100 -10.05 -4.75 10.76
C GLY A 100 -10.86 -3.63 11.42
N LYS A 101 -10.60 -3.32 12.70
CA LYS A 101 -11.19 -2.18 13.39
C LYS A 101 -10.87 -0.87 12.65
N ARG A 102 -9.60 -0.67 12.27
CA ARG A 102 -9.19 0.54 11.54
C ARG A 102 -9.86 0.65 10.18
N ILE A 103 -10.04 -0.47 9.47
CA ILE A 103 -10.79 -0.52 8.21
C ILE A 103 -12.23 -0.05 8.41
N HIS A 104 -12.92 -0.52 9.44
CA HIS A 104 -14.29 -0.08 9.77
C HIS A 104 -14.37 1.42 10.08
N GLU A 105 -13.38 1.97 10.77
CA GLU A 105 -13.31 3.40 11.06
C GLU A 105 -13.10 4.26 9.79
N MET A 106 -12.45 3.72 8.78
CA MET A 106 -12.21 4.44 7.51
C MET A 106 -13.39 4.34 6.54
N VAL A 107 -14.01 3.18 6.44
CA VAL A 107 -15.11 2.96 5.48
C VAL A 107 -16.32 3.82 5.83
N GLY A 108 -16.80 4.60 4.88
CA GLY A 108 -17.91 5.52 5.07
C GLY A 108 -17.58 6.83 5.80
N HIS A 109 -16.32 7.03 6.23
CA HIS A 109 -15.89 8.23 6.97
C HIS A 109 -14.71 8.93 6.31
N LEU A 110 -13.77 8.16 5.74
CA LEU A 110 -12.62 8.73 5.05
C LEU A 110 -13.04 9.26 3.68
N GLU A 111 -12.83 10.53 3.44
CA GLU A 111 -13.05 11.14 2.13
C GLU A 111 -11.85 10.89 1.21
N LEU A 112 -12.12 10.31 0.05
CA LEU A 112 -11.14 10.08 -1.00
C LEU A 112 -11.35 11.09 -2.13
N ASP A 113 -10.25 11.65 -2.61
CA ASP A 113 -10.25 12.61 -3.71
C ASP A 113 -9.77 11.92 -5.01
N PHE A 114 -10.62 11.90 -6.02
CA PHE A 114 -10.35 11.35 -7.33
C PHE A 114 -10.49 12.42 -8.40
N TYR A 115 -9.96 12.18 -9.59
CA TYR A 115 -10.18 13.04 -10.75
C TYR A 115 -11.67 13.25 -11.10
N THR A 116 -12.53 12.31 -10.69
CA THR A 116 -13.98 12.34 -10.92
C THR A 116 -14.76 13.02 -9.81
N GLY A 117 -14.08 13.49 -8.76
CA GLY A 117 -14.69 14.11 -7.59
C GLY A 117 -14.40 13.36 -6.30
N LYS A 118 -14.92 13.89 -5.20
CA LYS A 118 -14.73 13.34 -3.87
C LYS A 118 -15.81 12.33 -3.53
N ARG A 119 -15.43 11.24 -2.85
CA ARG A 119 -16.37 10.26 -2.29
C ARG A 119 -15.81 9.62 -1.04
N LEU A 120 -16.68 9.02 -0.24
CA LEU A 120 -16.27 8.28 0.93
C LEU A 120 -15.64 6.93 0.54
N ALA A 121 -14.67 6.50 1.35
CA ALA A 121 -14.00 5.22 1.20
C ALA A 121 -14.96 4.05 1.35
N SER A 122 -14.75 3.02 0.57
CA SER A 122 -15.45 1.74 0.64
C SER A 122 -14.44 0.60 0.75
N TYR A 123 -14.87 -0.60 1.10
CA TYR A 123 -13.98 -1.76 1.26
C TYR A 123 -13.12 -2.03 0.00
N LYS A 124 -13.64 -1.80 -1.20
CA LYS A 124 -12.92 -1.98 -2.46
C LYS A 124 -11.74 -1.03 -2.67
N ASP A 125 -11.64 0.02 -1.85
CA ASP A 125 -10.56 1.01 -1.95
C ASP A 125 -9.39 0.67 -1.04
N ILE A 126 -9.52 -0.37 -0.23
CA ILE A 126 -8.55 -0.74 0.80
C ILE A 126 -7.84 -2.04 0.38
N VAL A 127 -6.52 -2.01 0.45
CA VAL A 127 -5.68 -3.17 0.17
C VAL A 127 -4.76 -3.43 1.35
N VAL A 128 -4.74 -4.67 1.84
CA VAL A 128 -3.80 -5.11 2.87
C VAL A 128 -2.68 -5.88 2.21
N LEU A 129 -1.46 -5.37 2.31
CA LEU A 129 -0.26 -6.01 1.78
C LEU A 129 0.48 -6.71 2.92
N MET A 130 0.78 -7.98 2.73
CA MET A 130 1.49 -8.78 3.74
C MET A 130 2.70 -9.47 3.14
N ARG A 131 3.78 -9.52 3.91
CA ARG A 131 5.00 -10.21 3.51
C ARG A 131 4.88 -11.74 3.64
N ASN A 132 4.16 -12.22 4.66
CA ASN A 132 4.01 -13.64 4.95
C ASN A 132 2.65 -14.16 4.48
N VAL A 133 2.67 -15.02 3.46
CA VAL A 133 1.48 -15.65 2.87
C VAL A 133 0.78 -16.58 3.88
N ALA A 134 1.50 -17.19 4.82
CA ALA A 134 0.91 -18.10 5.82
C ALA A 134 -0.14 -17.40 6.70
N ASN A 135 -0.03 -16.09 6.90
CA ASN A 135 -0.95 -15.32 7.73
C ASN A 135 -2.28 -15.01 7.03
N PHE A 136 -2.38 -15.15 5.71
CA PHE A 136 -3.57 -14.79 4.94
C PHE A 136 -4.84 -15.51 5.43
N ILE A 137 -4.72 -16.78 5.77
CA ILE A 137 -5.85 -17.58 6.24
C ILE A 137 -6.38 -17.04 7.58
N THR A 138 -5.49 -16.66 8.49
CA THR A 138 -5.87 -16.06 9.79
C THR A 138 -6.56 -14.72 9.58
N TYR A 139 -5.99 -13.86 8.74
CA TYR A 139 -6.61 -12.57 8.39
C TYR A 139 -8.00 -12.75 7.78
N LYS A 140 -8.13 -13.68 6.82
CA LYS A 140 -9.43 -13.97 6.22
C LYS A 140 -10.47 -14.39 7.26
N LYS A 141 -10.13 -15.33 8.16
CA LYS A 141 -11.03 -15.77 9.22
C LYS A 141 -11.47 -14.62 10.13
N VAL A 142 -10.53 -13.76 10.50
CA VAL A 142 -10.84 -12.59 11.35
C VAL A 142 -11.74 -11.62 10.61
N PHE A 143 -11.43 -11.28 9.37
CA PHE A 143 -12.22 -10.34 8.57
C PHE A 143 -13.63 -10.86 8.29
N ASP A 144 -13.78 -12.16 7.99
CA ASP A 144 -15.08 -12.80 7.83
C ASP A 144 -15.89 -12.74 9.15
N ALA A 145 -15.24 -12.98 10.30
CA ALA A 145 -15.87 -12.91 11.62
C ALA A 145 -16.39 -11.52 12.01
N ILE A 146 -15.72 -10.47 11.54
CA ILE A 146 -16.14 -9.07 11.79
C ILE A 146 -16.85 -8.44 10.57
N SER A 147 -17.31 -9.27 9.64
CA SER A 147 -18.10 -8.85 8.46
C SER A 147 -17.40 -7.86 7.54
N ILE A 148 -16.08 -7.97 7.39
CA ILE A 148 -15.32 -7.24 6.36
C ILE A 148 -15.29 -8.07 5.07
N PRO A 149 -15.92 -7.60 3.97
CA PRO A 149 -15.79 -8.25 2.67
C PRO A 149 -14.32 -8.26 2.24
N ASN A 150 -13.79 -9.44 1.94
CA ASN A 150 -12.37 -9.57 1.61
C ASN A 150 -12.14 -10.55 0.47
N LEU A 151 -11.08 -10.33 -0.29
CA LEU A 151 -10.61 -11.21 -1.35
C LEU A 151 -9.11 -11.42 -1.19
N ILE A 152 -8.68 -12.67 -1.08
CA ILE A 152 -7.26 -13.00 -1.08
C ILE A 152 -6.79 -13.19 -2.52
N VAL A 153 -5.78 -12.43 -2.91
CA VAL A 153 -5.10 -12.59 -4.20
C VAL A 153 -3.75 -13.27 -3.95
N LEU A 154 -3.66 -14.53 -4.30
CA LEU A 154 -2.42 -15.30 -4.25
C LEU A 154 -1.79 -15.29 -5.64
N THR A 155 -0.54 -14.85 -5.73
CA THR A 155 0.24 -14.86 -6.97
C THR A 155 0.89 -16.21 -7.26
N LYS A 156 0.93 -17.11 -6.27
CA LYS A 156 1.46 -18.48 -6.37
C LYS A 156 0.32 -19.48 -6.26
N GLY A 157 0.43 -20.59 -7.00
CA GLY A 157 -0.52 -21.69 -6.92
C GLY A 157 -1.54 -21.76 -8.06
N PHE A 158 -1.50 -20.85 -9.04
CA PHE A 158 -2.39 -20.93 -10.19
C PHE A 158 -2.24 -22.28 -10.92
N PHE A 159 -1.01 -22.69 -11.21
CA PHE A 159 -0.72 -23.99 -11.88
C PHE A 159 -0.82 -25.21 -10.95
N GLU A 160 -1.00 -24.99 -9.65
CA GLU A 160 -1.15 -26.01 -8.62
C GLU A 160 -2.62 -26.21 -8.21
N SER A 161 -3.53 -25.38 -8.73
CA SER A 161 -4.95 -25.54 -8.46
C SER A 161 -5.47 -26.80 -9.15
N ASN A 162 -6.39 -27.52 -8.49
CA ASN A 162 -6.92 -28.78 -9.00
C ASN A 162 -7.53 -28.62 -10.40
N GLU A 163 -8.22 -27.50 -10.64
CA GLU A 163 -8.87 -27.21 -11.93
C GLU A 163 -7.85 -27.09 -13.07
N ILE A 164 -6.70 -26.49 -12.79
CA ILE A 164 -5.61 -26.37 -13.79
C ILE A 164 -4.89 -27.70 -13.95
N LEU A 165 -4.63 -28.42 -12.85
CA LEU A 165 -4.03 -29.75 -12.92
C LEU A 165 -4.89 -30.72 -13.71
N ASP A 166 -6.21 -30.71 -13.53
CA ASP A 166 -7.13 -31.52 -14.30
C ASP A 166 -7.05 -31.20 -15.79
N CYS A 167 -6.99 -29.93 -16.17
CA CYS A 167 -6.78 -29.52 -17.55
C CYS A 167 -5.43 -30.02 -18.10
N VAL A 168 -4.36 -29.90 -17.32
CA VAL A 168 -3.01 -30.36 -17.70
C VAL A 168 -2.99 -31.88 -17.87
N TYR A 169 -3.61 -32.63 -16.94
CA TYR A 169 -3.68 -34.08 -17.05
C TYR A 169 -4.52 -34.52 -18.24
N PHE A 170 -5.62 -33.83 -18.51
CA PHE A 170 -6.44 -34.12 -19.70
C PHE A 170 -5.63 -33.90 -20.99
N LEU A 171 -4.89 -32.76 -21.09
CA LEU A 171 -4.04 -32.52 -22.27
C LEU A 171 -2.93 -33.55 -22.42
N LYS A 172 -2.31 -34.00 -21.31
CA LYS A 172 -1.29 -35.05 -21.33
C LYS A 172 -1.84 -36.43 -21.70
N ALA A 173 -3.13 -36.67 -21.49
CA ALA A 173 -3.78 -37.93 -21.88
C ALA A 173 -4.15 -37.97 -23.36
N LEU A 174 -4.14 -36.81 -24.05
CA LEU A 174 -4.40 -36.70 -25.49
C LEU A 174 -3.13 -36.78 -26.36
N ASP A 175 -1.94 -36.65 -25.73
CA ASP A 175 -0.63 -36.72 -26.37
C ASP A 175 -0.05 -38.12 -26.29
#